data_4f2c8d17ad02e60762c2cc985a5e5ebc
#
_entry.id   4f2c8d17ad02e60762c2cc985a5e5ebc
#
_cell.length_a   1.000
_cell.length_b   1.000
_cell.length_c   1.000
_cell.angle_alpha   90.00
_cell.angle_beta   90.00
_cell.angle_gamma   90.00
#
_symmetry.space_group_name_H-M   'P 1'
#
loop_
_entity.id
_entity.type
_entity.pdbx_description
1 polymer ?
#
loop_
_entity_poly.entity_id
_entity_poly.type
_entity_poly.pdbx_seq_one_letter_code
_entity_poly.pdbx_strand_id
1 'polypeptide(L)'
;MKAIAFFEHGSADVLQYYEDFPDPVAGKNEVVIDIEYCGINHLDIWTRQGIAGKKIRLPHICGCDIVGTTTKKGQRVMIYPGVSCGKCQYCIRGRGKERRRTTTINNNPRENLCSQFAIIGGLSDYNGGYAERIAVPQKNVIELPRGLKSEAAATLAVSYLTAWNILQTNGVSRGKTILVYGASSGVGMATIQLAKALGAIVITTVSGKSKHDFAEKLGADCIIDRTRQDIPEEVKKIVPAGVDIVIDHVGAATWPISITVLRQGGRMAVCGTTSGNEATIPIRAFYTKQIVMIGYLLGTKAQLQELINFVMRKKIRPVIDSVFPLQDAKEAQKKMEAGQHAGKILLKL
;
A
#
# COMPACT_ATOMS: atom_id res chain seq x y z
N MET A 1 -26.38 -8.54 6.71
CA MET A 1 -25.26 -7.79 7.33
C MET A 1 -25.24 -6.34 6.86
N LYS A 2 -24.67 -5.43 7.65
CA LYS A 2 -24.42 -4.06 7.19
C LYS A 2 -23.24 -4.06 6.21
N ALA A 3 -23.34 -3.27 5.13
CA ALA A 3 -22.32 -3.14 4.12
C ALA A 3 -22.42 -1.80 3.36
N ILE A 4 -21.28 -1.36 2.81
CA ILE A 4 -21.22 -0.31 1.78
C ILE A 4 -20.94 -1.00 0.45
N ALA A 5 -21.87 -0.92 -0.47
CA ALA A 5 -21.73 -1.48 -1.81
C ALA A 5 -22.02 -0.44 -2.88
N PHE A 6 -21.51 -0.68 -4.10
CA PHE A 6 -21.88 0.09 -5.29
C PHE A 6 -22.28 -0.84 -6.43
N PHE A 7 -23.23 -0.39 -7.27
CA PHE A 7 -23.82 -1.14 -8.37
C PHE A 7 -23.40 -0.63 -9.74
N GLU A 8 -22.72 0.51 -9.76
CA GLU A 8 -22.13 1.14 -10.94
C GLU A 8 -20.87 1.90 -10.56
N HIS A 9 -19.97 2.09 -11.50
CA HIS A 9 -18.77 2.90 -11.28
C HIS A 9 -19.10 4.39 -11.32
N GLY A 10 -18.42 5.18 -10.47
CA GLY A 10 -18.69 6.62 -10.44
C GLY A 10 -17.98 7.37 -9.32
N SER A 11 -18.53 8.56 -8.98
CA SER A 11 -18.07 9.38 -7.85
C SER A 11 -18.33 8.69 -6.50
N ALA A 12 -17.91 9.32 -5.40
CA ALA A 12 -18.20 8.77 -4.06
C ALA A 12 -19.70 8.58 -3.79
N ASP A 13 -20.58 9.19 -4.58
CA ASP A 13 -22.03 9.13 -4.40
C ASP A 13 -22.64 7.78 -4.78
N VAL A 14 -21.93 6.93 -5.55
CA VAL A 14 -22.39 5.56 -5.86
C VAL A 14 -22.23 4.60 -4.65
N LEU A 15 -21.48 4.99 -3.61
CA LEU A 15 -21.37 4.21 -2.38
C LEU A 15 -22.67 4.31 -1.58
N GLN A 16 -23.33 3.18 -1.40
CA GLN A 16 -24.60 3.09 -0.69
C GLN A 16 -24.48 2.19 0.53
N TYR A 17 -25.06 2.63 1.65
CA TYR A 17 -25.13 1.86 2.89
C TYR A 17 -26.37 0.96 2.89
N TYR A 18 -26.19 -0.30 3.22
CA TYR A 18 -27.22 -1.32 3.36
C TYR A 18 -27.18 -1.90 4.77
N GLU A 19 -28.33 -2.05 5.40
CA GLU A 19 -28.45 -2.72 6.70
C GLU A 19 -28.66 -4.24 6.57
N ASP A 20 -29.20 -4.67 5.43
CA ASP A 20 -29.63 -6.04 5.15
C ASP A 20 -28.94 -6.67 3.92
N PHE A 21 -27.69 -6.25 3.62
CA PHE A 21 -26.93 -6.87 2.54
C PHE A 21 -26.72 -8.38 2.83
N PRO A 22 -26.77 -9.26 1.81
CA PRO A 22 -26.62 -10.69 2.03
C PRO A 22 -25.33 -11.06 2.79
N ASP A 23 -25.45 -11.94 3.77
CA ASP A 23 -24.29 -12.46 4.49
C ASP A 23 -23.39 -13.30 3.56
N PRO A 24 -22.05 -13.23 3.71
CA PRO A 24 -21.16 -14.05 2.92
C PRO A 24 -21.25 -15.52 3.35
N VAL A 25 -21.34 -16.41 2.37
CA VAL A 25 -21.30 -17.85 2.59
C VAL A 25 -19.90 -18.36 2.25
N ALA A 26 -19.23 -18.96 3.24
CA ALA A 26 -17.89 -19.52 3.04
C ALA A 26 -17.94 -20.74 2.12
N GLY A 27 -17.16 -20.69 1.06
CA GLY A 27 -16.94 -21.82 0.17
C GLY A 27 -15.95 -22.85 0.76
N LYS A 28 -15.60 -23.86 -0.03
CA LYS A 28 -14.58 -24.84 0.35
C LYS A 28 -13.23 -24.15 0.56
N ASN A 29 -12.61 -24.34 1.70
CA ASN A 29 -11.34 -23.70 2.11
C ASN A 29 -11.44 -22.17 2.33
N GLU A 30 -12.62 -21.66 2.61
CA GLU A 30 -12.83 -20.27 3.04
C GLU A 30 -13.27 -20.23 4.51
N VAL A 31 -13.13 -19.07 5.09
CA VAL A 31 -13.53 -18.76 6.47
C VAL A 31 -14.23 -17.41 6.49
N VAL A 32 -15.29 -17.31 7.27
CA VAL A 32 -15.97 -16.03 7.53
C VAL A 32 -15.25 -15.31 8.66
N ILE A 33 -15.03 -14.01 8.45
CA ILE A 33 -14.43 -13.08 9.41
C ILE A 33 -15.48 -12.04 9.78
N ASP A 34 -15.69 -11.84 11.07
CA ASP A 34 -16.37 -10.66 11.61
C ASP A 34 -15.35 -9.53 11.62
N ILE A 35 -15.62 -8.47 10.87
CA ILE A 35 -14.66 -7.37 10.65
C ILE A 35 -14.79 -6.36 11.78
N GLU A 36 -13.64 -5.91 12.29
CA GLU A 36 -13.55 -4.88 13.32
C GLU A 36 -13.12 -3.53 12.73
N TYR A 37 -12.12 -3.57 11.82
CA TYR A 37 -11.60 -2.39 11.12
C TYR A 37 -11.27 -2.70 9.67
N CYS A 38 -11.49 -1.71 8.81
CA CYS A 38 -11.01 -1.71 7.43
C CYS A 38 -10.30 -0.39 7.10
N GLY A 39 -9.05 -0.45 6.65
CA GLY A 39 -8.30 0.73 6.24
C GLY A 39 -8.61 1.15 4.81
N ILE A 40 -8.79 2.46 4.60
CA ILE A 40 -9.05 3.04 3.27
C ILE A 40 -7.75 3.24 2.50
N ASN A 41 -7.79 2.99 1.19
CA ASN A 41 -6.69 3.15 0.25
C ASN A 41 -7.16 3.85 -1.05
N HIS A 42 -6.26 4.48 -1.79
CA HIS A 42 -6.57 4.99 -3.13
C HIS A 42 -7.05 3.89 -4.08
N LEU A 43 -6.67 2.63 -3.83
CA LEU A 43 -7.17 1.49 -4.58
C LEU A 43 -8.70 1.34 -4.49
N ASP A 44 -9.29 1.66 -3.34
CA ASP A 44 -10.74 1.62 -3.14
C ASP A 44 -11.43 2.67 -4.01
N ILE A 45 -10.82 3.87 -4.12
CA ILE A 45 -11.30 4.95 -4.98
C ILE A 45 -11.23 4.53 -6.46
N TRP A 46 -10.08 4.00 -6.90
CA TRP A 46 -9.94 3.51 -8.28
C TRP A 46 -10.88 2.35 -8.60
N THR A 47 -11.11 1.46 -7.63
CA THR A 47 -12.06 0.34 -7.78
C THR A 47 -13.47 0.86 -7.98
N ARG A 48 -13.89 1.83 -7.17
CA ARG A 48 -15.20 2.47 -7.28
C ARG A 48 -15.35 3.27 -8.59
N GLN A 49 -14.33 4.04 -8.98
CA GLN A 49 -14.34 4.85 -10.21
C GLN A 49 -14.29 3.98 -11.47
N GLY A 50 -13.74 2.78 -11.35
CA GLY A 50 -13.44 1.90 -12.48
C GLY A 50 -12.15 2.30 -13.21
N ILE A 51 -11.52 1.34 -13.84
CA ILE A 51 -10.34 1.53 -14.68
C ILE A 51 -10.64 0.98 -16.07
N ALA A 52 -10.36 1.76 -17.11
CA ALA A 52 -10.56 1.34 -18.49
C ALA A 52 -9.92 -0.04 -18.77
N GLY A 53 -10.68 -0.94 -19.40
CA GLY A 53 -10.24 -2.31 -19.70
C GLY A 53 -10.25 -3.29 -18.53
N LYS A 54 -10.64 -2.86 -17.31
CA LYS A 54 -10.86 -3.73 -16.15
C LYS A 54 -12.35 -3.85 -15.83
N LYS A 55 -12.87 -5.07 -15.85
CA LYS A 55 -14.24 -5.36 -15.41
C LYS A 55 -14.17 -6.05 -14.05
N ILE A 56 -15.06 -5.67 -13.14
CA ILE A 56 -15.28 -6.34 -11.86
C ILE A 56 -16.75 -6.68 -11.75
N ARG A 57 -17.06 -7.68 -10.95
CA ARG A 57 -18.45 -8.07 -10.67
C ARG A 57 -19.12 -7.00 -9.81
N LEU A 58 -20.32 -6.59 -10.21
CA LEU A 58 -21.21 -5.70 -9.45
C LEU A 58 -22.44 -6.48 -8.95
N PRO A 59 -23.02 -6.16 -7.79
CA PRO A 59 -22.53 -5.14 -6.85
C PRO A 59 -21.17 -5.51 -6.26
N HIS A 60 -20.38 -4.48 -5.87
CA HIS A 60 -19.07 -4.69 -5.30
C HIS A 60 -18.89 -3.93 -3.97
N ILE A 61 -18.14 -4.55 -3.05
CA ILE A 61 -17.76 -4.00 -1.75
C ILE A 61 -16.25 -3.74 -1.78
N CYS A 62 -15.83 -2.48 -1.54
CA CYS A 62 -14.42 -2.11 -1.43
C CYS A 62 -13.79 -2.54 -0.08
N GLY A 63 -12.47 -2.28 0.04
CA GLY A 63 -11.72 -2.41 1.29
C GLY A 63 -10.76 -3.59 1.32
N CYS A 64 -9.46 -3.28 1.32
CA CYS A 64 -8.38 -4.27 1.22
C CYS A 64 -7.62 -4.49 2.54
N ASP A 65 -7.60 -3.51 3.43
CA ASP A 65 -6.90 -3.55 4.74
C ASP A 65 -7.86 -4.06 5.83
N ILE A 66 -8.06 -5.37 5.95
CA ILE A 66 -9.12 -5.98 6.76
C ILE A 66 -8.53 -6.60 8.03
N VAL A 67 -9.13 -6.27 9.17
CA VAL A 67 -8.84 -6.85 10.49
C VAL A 67 -10.13 -7.22 11.18
N GLY A 68 -10.15 -8.35 11.87
CA GLY A 68 -11.33 -8.82 12.58
C GLY A 68 -11.08 -10.12 13.35
N THR A 69 -12.14 -10.90 13.54
CA THR A 69 -12.09 -12.18 14.23
C THR A 69 -12.73 -13.29 13.38
N THR A 70 -12.18 -14.50 13.46
CA THR A 70 -12.81 -15.66 12.82
C THR A 70 -14.10 -16.03 13.56
N THR A 71 -15.23 -16.13 12.85
CA THR A 71 -16.55 -16.40 13.45
C THR A 71 -16.58 -17.69 14.28
N LYS A 72 -15.86 -18.74 13.84
CA LYS A 72 -15.88 -20.07 14.50
C LYS A 72 -14.98 -20.16 15.73
N LYS A 73 -13.85 -19.43 15.77
CA LYS A 73 -12.82 -19.58 16.81
C LYS A 73 -12.58 -18.31 17.64
N GLY A 74 -13.16 -17.17 17.28
CA GLY A 74 -12.90 -15.88 17.92
C GLY A 74 -11.44 -15.43 17.84
N GLN A 75 -10.67 -15.97 16.86
CA GLN A 75 -9.26 -15.69 16.71
C GLN A 75 -9.07 -14.36 16.01
N ARG A 76 -8.30 -13.44 16.60
CA ARG A 76 -7.98 -12.15 15.98
C ARG A 76 -7.06 -12.32 14.80
N VAL A 77 -7.45 -11.77 13.66
CA VAL A 77 -6.77 -11.95 12.39
C VAL A 77 -6.72 -10.68 11.57
N MET A 78 -5.75 -10.60 10.67
CA MET A 78 -5.77 -9.72 9.52
C MET A 78 -5.77 -10.53 8.23
N ILE A 79 -6.23 -9.92 7.16
CA ILE A 79 -6.30 -10.56 5.86
C ILE A 79 -5.15 -10.08 4.97
N TYR A 80 -4.36 -11.01 4.43
CA TYR A 80 -3.51 -10.71 3.29
C TYR A 80 -4.40 -10.54 2.06
N PRO A 81 -4.44 -9.34 1.43
CA PRO A 81 -5.44 -9.08 0.40
C PRO A 81 -5.14 -9.75 -0.94
N GLY A 82 -3.91 -10.24 -1.16
CA GLY A 82 -3.51 -10.85 -2.42
C GLY A 82 -4.02 -12.28 -2.60
N VAL A 83 -4.78 -12.54 -3.66
CA VAL A 83 -5.21 -13.89 -4.07
C VAL A 83 -4.43 -14.30 -5.31
N SER A 84 -3.86 -15.50 -5.31
CA SER A 84 -3.07 -16.04 -6.41
C SER A 84 -3.44 -17.48 -6.71
N CYS A 85 -3.09 -17.99 -7.91
CA CYS A 85 -3.46 -19.35 -8.33
C CYS A 85 -2.82 -20.47 -7.50
N GLY A 86 -1.73 -20.20 -6.78
CA GLY A 86 -1.03 -21.16 -5.91
C GLY A 86 -0.17 -22.20 -6.63
N LYS A 87 -0.23 -22.29 -7.96
CA LYS A 87 0.40 -23.39 -8.75
C LYS A 87 1.38 -22.94 -9.85
N CYS A 88 1.37 -21.67 -10.27
CA CYS A 88 2.30 -21.18 -11.28
C CYS A 88 3.72 -21.00 -10.72
N GLN A 89 4.70 -20.83 -11.60
CA GLN A 89 6.12 -20.65 -11.23
C GLN A 89 6.35 -19.55 -10.17
N TYR A 90 5.57 -18.47 -10.18
CA TYR A 90 5.69 -17.39 -9.19
C TYR A 90 5.11 -17.76 -7.82
N CYS A 91 4.05 -18.59 -7.80
CA CYS A 91 3.40 -19.02 -6.56
C CYS A 91 4.16 -20.13 -5.84
N ILE A 92 4.86 -21.02 -6.58
CA ILE A 92 5.57 -22.17 -6.02
C ILE A 92 7.07 -21.94 -5.87
N ARG A 93 7.60 -20.81 -6.34
CA ARG A 93 9.03 -20.49 -6.28
C ARG A 93 9.56 -20.60 -4.85
N GLY A 94 10.71 -21.24 -4.68
CA GLY A 94 11.30 -21.52 -3.36
C GLY A 94 10.70 -22.72 -2.63
N ARG A 95 9.71 -23.42 -3.20
CA ARG A 95 9.20 -24.70 -2.72
C ARG A 95 9.94 -25.85 -3.44
N GLY A 96 10.65 -26.72 -2.72
CA GLY A 96 11.30 -27.91 -3.28
C GLY A 96 12.76 -27.72 -3.70
N LYS A 97 13.30 -28.68 -4.51
CA LYS A 97 14.72 -28.80 -4.92
C LYS A 97 15.24 -27.64 -5.80
N GLU A 98 14.39 -26.78 -6.30
CA GLU A 98 14.76 -25.63 -7.16
C GLU A 98 15.37 -24.44 -6.41
N ARG A 99 15.61 -24.55 -5.11
CA ARG A 99 16.22 -23.51 -4.26
C ARG A 99 17.58 -22.97 -4.75
N ARG A 100 18.24 -23.61 -5.72
CA ARG A 100 19.66 -23.38 -6.05
C ARG A 100 19.94 -22.61 -7.34
N ARG A 101 18.97 -22.18 -8.14
CA ARG A 101 19.25 -21.68 -9.52
C ARG A 101 18.88 -20.24 -9.86
N THR A 102 18.51 -19.38 -8.92
CA THR A 102 18.21 -17.98 -9.27
C THR A 102 18.96 -16.99 -8.39
N THR A 103 19.86 -16.25 -9.01
CA THR A 103 20.74 -15.22 -8.46
C THR A 103 20.04 -13.89 -8.09
N THR A 104 18.73 -13.87 -7.88
CA THR A 104 17.99 -12.63 -7.59
C THR A 104 17.12 -12.76 -6.36
N ILE A 105 17.52 -12.02 -5.33
CA ILE A 105 16.69 -11.50 -4.21
C ILE A 105 15.68 -12.49 -3.63
N ASN A 106 16.07 -13.17 -2.53
CA ASN A 106 15.25 -14.03 -1.67
C ASN A 106 14.44 -15.14 -2.38
N ASN A 107 14.71 -16.39 -2.01
CA ASN A 107 14.03 -17.61 -2.51
C ASN A 107 12.55 -17.71 -2.10
N ASN A 108 11.88 -16.64 -1.74
CA ASN A 108 10.48 -16.62 -1.33
C ASN A 108 9.54 -16.63 -2.55
N PRO A 109 8.34 -17.22 -2.42
CA PRO A 109 7.30 -17.07 -3.42
C PRO A 109 7.08 -15.59 -3.79
N ARG A 110 6.81 -15.33 -5.05
CA ARG A 110 6.49 -14.00 -5.56
C ARG A 110 5.07 -14.02 -6.14
N GLU A 111 4.12 -14.49 -5.35
CA GLU A 111 2.73 -14.67 -5.76
C GLU A 111 2.07 -13.39 -6.28
N ASN A 112 2.57 -12.23 -5.90
CA ASN A 112 2.14 -10.94 -6.46
C ASN A 112 2.56 -10.71 -7.92
N LEU A 113 3.37 -11.60 -8.51
CA LEU A 113 3.67 -11.65 -9.96
C LEU A 113 2.83 -12.70 -10.71
N CYS A 114 1.92 -13.40 -10.03
CA CYS A 114 1.02 -14.36 -10.66
C CYS A 114 0.11 -13.64 -11.67
N SER A 115 -0.03 -14.19 -12.89
CA SER A 115 -0.94 -13.62 -13.90
C SER A 115 -2.42 -13.60 -13.48
N GLN A 116 -2.78 -14.47 -12.51
CA GLN A 116 -4.10 -14.51 -11.89
C GLN A 116 -4.13 -13.79 -10.53
N PHE A 117 -3.19 -12.87 -10.29
CA PHE A 117 -3.17 -12.14 -9.04
C PHE A 117 -4.35 -11.18 -8.96
N ALA A 118 -5.10 -11.31 -7.87
CA ALA A 118 -6.25 -10.47 -7.57
C ALA A 118 -6.10 -9.88 -6.16
N ILE A 119 -6.79 -8.78 -5.90
CA ILE A 119 -6.77 -8.10 -4.59
C ILE A 119 -8.18 -8.09 -4.04
N ILE A 120 -8.40 -8.68 -2.87
CA ILE A 120 -9.67 -8.67 -2.13
C ILE A 120 -10.08 -7.21 -1.90
N GLY A 121 -11.32 -6.87 -2.28
CA GLY A 121 -11.86 -5.51 -2.16
C GLY A 121 -11.27 -4.47 -3.11
N GLY A 122 -10.38 -4.91 -4.03
CA GLY A 122 -9.78 -4.08 -5.07
C GLY A 122 -10.39 -4.35 -6.45
N LEU A 123 -9.60 -4.09 -7.50
CA LEU A 123 -9.99 -4.30 -8.90
C LEU A 123 -10.07 -5.81 -9.25
N SER A 124 -10.99 -6.51 -8.62
CA SER A 124 -11.22 -7.96 -8.77
C SER A 124 -12.66 -8.31 -8.40
N ASP A 125 -13.07 -9.56 -8.63
CA ASP A 125 -14.40 -10.05 -8.26
C ASP A 125 -14.53 -10.42 -6.76
N TYR A 126 -13.49 -10.24 -5.97
CA TYR A 126 -13.54 -10.48 -4.52
C TYR A 126 -14.04 -9.23 -3.79
N ASN A 127 -15.18 -9.34 -3.13
CA ASN A 127 -15.67 -8.31 -2.22
C ASN A 127 -14.66 -8.04 -1.09
N GLY A 128 -14.70 -6.83 -0.55
CA GLY A 128 -13.78 -6.33 0.47
C GLY A 128 -14.40 -6.12 1.85
N GLY A 129 -13.73 -5.32 2.65
CA GLY A 129 -13.99 -5.15 4.06
C GLY A 129 -14.89 -3.97 4.45
N TYR A 130 -15.57 -3.31 3.50
CA TYR A 130 -16.58 -2.31 3.85
C TYR A 130 -17.91 -3.00 4.21
N ALA A 131 -17.85 -3.99 5.09
CA ALA A 131 -18.98 -4.80 5.51
C ALA A 131 -18.70 -5.44 6.88
N GLU A 132 -19.73 -5.79 7.64
CA GLU A 132 -19.58 -6.46 8.94
C GLU A 132 -18.88 -7.81 8.83
N ARG A 133 -19.02 -8.51 7.70
CA ARG A 133 -18.46 -9.85 7.48
C ARG A 133 -17.91 -10.02 6.08
N ILE A 134 -16.92 -10.91 5.97
CA ILE A 134 -16.35 -11.33 4.68
C ILE A 134 -15.99 -12.81 4.71
N ALA A 135 -16.22 -13.52 3.60
CA ALA A 135 -15.66 -14.85 3.36
C ALA A 135 -14.37 -14.71 2.57
N VAL A 136 -13.27 -15.28 3.08
CA VAL A 136 -11.93 -15.19 2.46
C VAL A 136 -11.27 -16.56 2.44
N PRO A 137 -10.39 -16.85 1.45
CA PRO A 137 -9.61 -18.07 1.46
C PRO A 137 -8.80 -18.20 2.76
N GLN A 138 -8.90 -19.34 3.43
CA GLN A 138 -8.20 -19.58 4.70
C GLN A 138 -6.68 -19.33 4.60
N LYS A 139 -6.08 -19.58 3.44
CA LYS A 139 -4.66 -19.29 3.17
C LYS A 139 -4.30 -17.81 3.27
N ASN A 140 -5.27 -16.89 3.17
CA ASN A 140 -5.08 -15.45 3.24
C ASN A 140 -5.15 -14.90 4.67
N VAL A 141 -5.60 -15.71 5.62
CA VAL A 141 -5.71 -15.33 7.02
C VAL A 141 -4.34 -15.35 7.70
N ILE A 142 -4.06 -14.32 8.48
CA ILE A 142 -2.85 -14.17 9.30
C ILE A 142 -3.31 -13.86 10.73
N GLU A 143 -2.89 -14.69 11.66
CA GLU A 143 -3.15 -14.45 13.08
C GLU A 143 -2.42 -13.21 13.56
N LEU A 144 -3.13 -12.33 14.29
CA LEU A 144 -2.52 -11.14 14.86
C LEU A 144 -1.73 -11.49 16.13
N PRO A 145 -0.47 -11.05 16.23
CA PRO A 145 0.31 -11.25 17.44
C PRO A 145 -0.30 -10.49 18.62
N ARG A 146 -0.15 -11.02 19.82
CA ARG A 146 -0.52 -10.33 21.07
C ARG A 146 0.23 -8.99 21.13
N GLY A 147 -0.51 -7.91 21.49
CA GLY A 147 0.05 -6.56 21.59
C GLY A 147 -0.01 -5.72 20.30
N LEU A 148 -0.33 -6.29 19.13
CA LEU A 148 -0.67 -5.50 17.95
C LEU A 148 -2.16 -5.12 18.03
N LYS A 149 -2.45 -3.82 18.13
CA LYS A 149 -3.82 -3.29 18.13
C LYS A 149 -4.47 -3.47 16.75
N SER A 150 -5.78 -3.71 16.72
CA SER A 150 -6.52 -3.92 15.48
C SER A 150 -6.45 -2.71 14.55
N GLU A 151 -6.55 -1.49 15.09
CA GLU A 151 -6.44 -0.26 14.29
C GLU A 151 -5.07 -0.15 13.60
N ALA A 152 -3.99 -0.46 14.31
CA ALA A 152 -2.65 -0.45 13.73
C ALA A 152 -2.50 -1.54 12.66
N ALA A 153 -3.02 -2.74 12.91
CA ALA A 153 -3.00 -3.84 11.95
C ALA A 153 -3.78 -3.51 10.66
N ALA A 154 -4.92 -2.80 10.76
CA ALA A 154 -5.72 -2.34 9.62
C ALA A 154 -5.04 -1.28 8.74
N THR A 155 -3.78 -0.94 9.01
CA THR A 155 -2.98 -0.05 8.16
C THR A 155 -1.92 -0.79 7.35
N LEU A 156 -1.62 -2.07 7.69
CA LEU A 156 -0.39 -2.73 7.27
C LEU A 156 -0.49 -3.44 5.92
N ALA A 157 -1.65 -3.98 5.56
CA ALA A 157 -1.74 -4.95 4.47
C ALA A 157 -1.59 -4.35 3.07
N VAL A 158 -1.81 -3.06 2.88
CA VAL A 158 -1.61 -2.37 1.60
C VAL A 158 -0.46 -1.38 1.66
N SER A 159 -0.60 -0.27 2.37
CA SER A 159 0.37 0.83 2.36
C SER A 159 1.74 0.42 2.90
N TYR A 160 1.77 -0.19 4.09
CA TYR A 160 3.02 -0.62 4.71
C TYR A 160 3.64 -1.82 3.99
N LEU A 161 2.83 -2.77 3.52
CA LEU A 161 3.33 -3.92 2.75
C LEU A 161 3.96 -3.47 1.43
N THR A 162 3.34 -2.52 0.73
CA THR A 162 3.90 -1.93 -0.50
C THR A 162 5.24 -1.25 -0.21
N ALA A 163 5.29 -0.40 0.82
CA ALA A 163 6.53 0.25 1.24
C ALA A 163 7.60 -0.78 1.64
N TRP A 164 7.24 -1.80 2.43
CA TRP A 164 8.16 -2.87 2.85
C TRP A 164 8.75 -3.62 1.67
N ASN A 165 7.90 -4.05 0.72
CA ASN A 165 8.34 -4.73 -0.50
C ASN A 165 9.34 -3.87 -1.29
N ILE A 166 9.05 -2.57 -1.47
CA ILE A 166 9.96 -1.63 -2.14
C ILE A 166 11.28 -1.53 -1.39
N LEU A 167 11.26 -1.27 -0.09
CA LEU A 167 12.47 -1.07 0.70
C LEU A 167 13.36 -2.33 0.72
N GLN A 168 12.77 -3.51 0.91
CA GLN A 168 13.50 -4.78 0.91
C GLN A 168 14.08 -5.11 -0.46
N THR A 169 13.29 -4.97 -1.53
CA THR A 169 13.73 -5.31 -2.90
C THR A 169 14.86 -4.38 -3.38
N ASN A 170 14.87 -3.13 -2.94
CA ASN A 170 15.92 -2.16 -3.31
C ASN A 170 17.10 -2.14 -2.32
N GLY A 171 17.10 -3.01 -1.31
CA GLY A 171 18.21 -3.12 -0.36
C GLY A 171 18.41 -1.86 0.49
N VAL A 172 17.30 -1.21 0.89
CA VAL A 172 17.37 -0.01 1.75
C VAL A 172 17.94 -0.39 3.10
N SER A 173 18.98 0.32 3.51
CA SER A 173 19.74 0.09 4.73
C SER A 173 20.45 1.36 5.18
N ARG A 174 21.18 1.28 6.27
CA ARG A 174 22.02 2.40 6.76
C ARG A 174 22.92 2.96 5.66
N GLY A 175 22.96 4.29 5.53
CA GLY A 175 23.77 5.02 4.55
C GLY A 175 23.11 5.20 3.18
N LYS A 176 21.93 4.59 2.93
CA LYS A 176 21.14 4.86 1.73
C LYS A 176 20.32 6.13 1.90
N THR A 177 20.32 6.99 0.88
CA THR A 177 19.45 8.16 0.81
C THR A 177 18.27 7.88 -0.11
N ILE A 178 17.07 8.10 0.39
CA ILE A 178 15.83 7.92 -0.38
C ILE A 178 15.05 9.23 -0.48
N LEU A 179 14.39 9.44 -1.61
CA LEU A 179 13.33 10.44 -1.76
C LEU A 179 11.98 9.72 -1.84
N VAL A 180 11.02 10.10 -1.01
CA VAL A 180 9.63 9.64 -1.09
C VAL A 180 8.70 10.84 -1.19
N TYR A 181 7.80 10.81 -2.18
CA TYR A 181 6.81 11.87 -2.34
C TYR A 181 5.67 11.75 -1.32
N GLY A 182 5.11 12.91 -0.92
CA GLY A 182 3.85 12.97 -0.17
C GLY A 182 3.89 12.28 1.20
N ALA A 183 4.61 12.86 2.15
CA ALA A 183 4.76 12.34 3.52
C ALA A 183 3.43 11.96 4.21
N SER A 184 2.34 12.68 3.93
CA SER A 184 1.03 12.47 4.55
C SER A 184 0.23 11.31 3.95
N SER A 185 0.64 10.77 2.79
CA SER A 185 -0.02 9.61 2.18
C SER A 185 0.26 8.33 2.94
N GLY A 186 -0.58 7.31 2.77
CA GLY A 186 -0.38 6.01 3.41
C GLY A 186 0.98 5.37 3.07
N VAL A 187 1.37 5.36 1.78
CA VAL A 187 2.66 4.80 1.34
C VAL A 187 3.83 5.71 1.75
N GLY A 188 3.67 7.04 1.63
CA GLY A 188 4.71 8.00 2.05
C GLY A 188 5.04 7.87 3.53
N MET A 189 4.04 7.91 4.38
CA MET A 189 4.19 7.71 5.83
C MET A 189 4.85 6.38 6.17
N ALA A 190 4.33 5.28 5.59
CA ALA A 190 4.88 3.95 5.81
C ALA A 190 6.35 3.86 5.39
N THR A 191 6.68 4.45 4.23
CA THR A 191 8.06 4.48 3.73
C THR A 191 8.97 5.23 4.69
N ILE A 192 8.59 6.42 5.16
CA ILE A 192 9.41 7.21 6.09
C ILE A 192 9.68 6.39 7.35
N GLN A 193 8.64 5.88 8.02
CA GLN A 193 8.81 5.14 9.28
C GLN A 193 9.66 3.88 9.11
N LEU A 194 9.42 3.10 8.06
CA LEU A 194 10.15 1.86 7.81
C LEU A 194 11.61 2.13 7.42
N ALA A 195 11.86 3.10 6.53
CA ALA A 195 13.21 3.45 6.07
C ALA A 195 14.05 4.03 7.21
N LYS A 196 13.47 4.88 8.06
CA LYS A 196 14.13 5.38 9.28
C LYS A 196 14.48 4.23 10.23
N ALA A 197 13.58 3.28 10.43
CA ALA A 197 13.85 2.10 11.26
C ALA A 197 14.93 1.17 10.69
N LEU A 198 15.16 1.22 9.36
CA LEU A 198 16.26 0.54 8.66
C LEU A 198 17.58 1.36 8.66
N GLY A 199 17.54 2.63 9.13
CA GLY A 199 18.72 3.51 9.24
C GLY A 199 19.05 4.31 7.98
N ALA A 200 18.10 4.42 7.03
CA ALA A 200 18.27 5.25 5.83
C ALA A 200 18.11 6.75 6.15
N ILE A 201 18.68 7.58 5.27
CA ILE A 201 18.41 9.02 5.20
C ILE A 201 17.18 9.23 4.34
N VAL A 202 16.16 9.92 4.87
CA VAL A 202 14.88 10.10 4.22
C VAL A 202 14.64 11.56 3.88
N ILE A 203 14.57 11.86 2.58
CA ILE A 203 14.05 13.11 2.05
C ILE A 203 12.59 12.88 1.67
N THR A 204 11.71 13.81 2.00
CA THR A 204 10.30 13.72 1.63
C THR A 204 9.74 15.04 1.15
N THR A 205 8.60 14.98 0.44
CA THR A 205 7.88 16.19 -0.02
C THR A 205 6.57 16.36 0.70
N VAL A 206 6.18 17.61 0.90
CA VAL A 206 4.90 18.00 1.50
C VAL A 206 4.25 19.14 0.70
N SER A 207 3.00 19.46 1.07
CA SER A 207 2.28 20.66 0.61
C SER A 207 1.77 21.45 1.82
N GLY A 208 2.56 22.43 2.26
CA GLY A 208 2.21 23.33 3.34
C GLY A 208 2.62 22.89 4.75
N LYS A 209 2.49 23.84 5.69
CA LYS A 209 3.08 23.75 7.04
C LYS A 209 2.57 22.56 7.87
N SER A 210 1.26 22.31 7.90
CA SER A 210 0.70 21.23 8.72
C SER A 210 1.23 19.85 8.33
N LYS A 211 1.47 19.62 7.02
CA LYS A 211 2.08 18.39 6.51
C LYS A 211 3.59 18.34 6.72
N HIS A 212 4.24 19.50 6.85
CA HIS A 212 5.65 19.60 7.24
C HIS A 212 5.84 19.09 8.67
N ASP A 213 5.06 19.61 9.62
CA ASP A 213 5.13 19.21 11.03
C ASP A 213 4.81 17.70 11.21
N PHE A 214 3.93 17.18 10.35
CA PHE A 214 3.63 15.74 10.28
C PHE A 214 4.84 14.92 9.83
N ALA A 215 5.51 15.34 8.74
CA ALA A 215 6.68 14.66 8.21
C ALA A 215 7.87 14.67 9.20
N GLU A 216 8.03 15.76 9.93
CA GLU A 216 9.04 15.89 11.00
C GLU A 216 8.77 14.87 12.13
N LYS A 217 7.53 14.77 12.59
CA LYS A 217 7.12 13.78 13.60
C LYS A 217 7.30 12.32 13.13
N LEU A 218 7.26 12.05 11.85
CA LEU A 218 7.56 10.73 11.28
C LEU A 218 9.08 10.42 11.28
N GLY A 219 9.92 11.43 11.49
CA GLY A 219 11.37 11.32 11.52
C GLY A 219 12.05 11.48 10.16
N ALA A 220 11.44 12.16 9.20
CA ALA A 220 12.12 12.53 7.95
C ALA A 220 13.34 13.42 8.25
N ASP A 221 14.47 13.17 7.57
CA ASP A 221 15.69 13.94 7.78
C ASP A 221 15.65 15.29 7.06
N CYS A 222 15.02 15.32 5.88
CA CYS A 222 14.84 16.54 5.09
C CYS A 222 13.44 16.59 4.51
N ILE A 223 12.82 17.76 4.56
CA ILE A 223 11.44 17.97 4.13
C ILE A 223 11.42 19.11 3.12
N ILE A 224 10.89 18.86 1.93
CA ILE A 224 10.79 19.83 0.84
C ILE A 224 9.31 20.22 0.67
N ASP A 225 8.97 21.47 0.87
CA ASP A 225 7.64 21.99 0.56
C ASP A 225 7.55 22.30 -0.94
N ARG A 226 6.98 21.35 -1.69
CA ARG A 226 6.81 21.44 -3.15
C ARG A 226 5.96 22.63 -3.64
N THR A 227 5.30 23.32 -2.74
CA THR A 227 4.51 24.53 -3.09
C THR A 227 5.36 25.80 -3.11
N ARG A 228 6.58 25.74 -2.56
CA ARG A 228 7.50 26.88 -2.39
C ARG A 228 8.92 26.62 -2.87
N GLN A 229 9.28 25.37 -3.06
CA GLN A 229 10.66 24.95 -3.33
C GLN A 229 10.71 24.07 -4.59
N ASP A 230 11.76 24.22 -5.37
CA ASP A 230 12.06 23.32 -6.48
C ASP A 230 12.72 22.04 -5.94
N ILE A 231 12.10 20.90 -6.23
CA ILE A 231 12.56 19.61 -5.67
C ILE A 231 13.96 19.23 -6.15
N PRO A 232 14.29 19.30 -7.46
CA PRO A 232 15.66 19.06 -7.95
C PRO A 232 16.72 19.94 -7.30
N GLU A 233 16.47 21.22 -7.16
CA GLU A 233 17.43 22.16 -6.54
C GLU A 233 17.67 21.83 -5.06
N GLU A 234 16.59 21.56 -4.31
CA GLU A 234 16.72 21.23 -2.90
C GLU A 234 17.41 19.88 -2.69
N VAL A 235 17.05 18.84 -3.48
CA VAL A 235 17.75 17.55 -3.42
C VAL A 235 19.25 17.72 -3.74
N LYS A 236 19.60 18.55 -4.72
CA LYS A 236 21.01 18.82 -5.08
C LYS A 236 21.79 19.50 -3.94
N LYS A 237 21.14 20.40 -3.18
CA LYS A 237 21.76 21.02 -1.98
C LYS A 237 22.00 20.00 -0.87
N ILE A 238 21.06 19.07 -0.65
CA ILE A 238 21.13 18.06 0.40
C ILE A 238 22.11 16.93 0.01
N VAL A 239 21.99 16.43 -1.23
CA VAL A 239 22.79 15.32 -1.77
C VAL A 239 23.26 15.66 -3.18
N PRO A 240 24.42 16.34 -3.33
CA PRO A 240 24.93 16.78 -4.65
C PRO A 240 25.04 15.66 -5.69
N ALA A 241 25.33 14.43 -5.28
CA ALA A 241 25.41 13.26 -6.16
C ALA A 241 24.03 12.71 -6.60
N GLY A 242 22.93 13.15 -5.98
CA GLY A 242 21.58 12.61 -6.13
C GLY A 242 21.27 11.47 -5.16
N VAL A 243 20.00 11.09 -5.07
CA VAL A 243 19.52 10.05 -4.14
C VAL A 243 19.73 8.64 -4.69
N ASP A 244 19.89 7.65 -3.81
CA ASP A 244 19.99 6.23 -4.20
C ASP A 244 18.70 5.71 -4.80
N ILE A 245 17.57 6.07 -4.18
CA ILE A 245 16.26 5.51 -4.52
C ILE A 245 15.22 6.63 -4.46
N VAL A 246 14.37 6.68 -5.48
CA VAL A 246 13.11 7.45 -5.46
C VAL A 246 11.95 6.48 -5.34
N ILE A 247 11.02 6.76 -4.42
CA ILE A 247 9.78 6.02 -4.27
C ILE A 247 8.65 6.90 -4.73
N ASP A 248 8.11 6.57 -5.90
CA ASP A 248 7.11 7.36 -6.62
C ASP A 248 5.77 6.62 -6.67
N HIS A 249 4.78 7.19 -6.02
CA HIS A 249 3.39 6.75 -6.06
C HIS A 249 2.46 7.84 -6.63
N VAL A 250 3.06 8.91 -7.18
CA VAL A 250 2.35 10.07 -7.71
C VAL A 250 2.10 9.94 -9.21
N GLY A 251 3.11 9.54 -9.99
CA GLY A 251 2.96 9.29 -11.43
C GLY A 251 3.39 10.45 -12.30
N ALA A 252 2.58 10.80 -13.31
CA ALA A 252 2.90 11.70 -14.40
C ALA A 252 3.64 12.98 -13.99
N ALA A 253 3.17 13.65 -12.94
CA ALA A 253 3.74 14.94 -12.48
C ALA A 253 5.15 14.82 -11.87
N THR A 254 5.55 13.65 -11.41
CA THR A 254 6.81 13.47 -10.67
C THR A 254 7.86 12.66 -11.41
N TRP A 255 7.53 11.91 -12.43
CA TRP A 255 8.48 11.03 -13.12
C TRP A 255 9.69 11.76 -13.70
N PRO A 256 9.57 12.90 -14.42
CA PRO A 256 10.73 13.65 -14.90
C PRO A 256 11.63 14.13 -13.77
N ILE A 257 11.03 14.57 -12.66
CA ILE A 257 11.74 15.01 -11.45
C ILE A 257 12.48 13.82 -10.84
N SER A 258 11.79 12.68 -10.68
CA SER A 258 12.34 11.45 -10.11
C SER A 258 13.62 10.99 -10.83
N ILE A 259 13.64 11.03 -12.16
CA ILE A 259 14.82 10.69 -12.97
C ILE A 259 15.95 11.72 -12.76
N THR A 260 15.60 13.01 -12.65
CA THR A 260 16.57 14.09 -12.49
C THR A 260 17.32 14.00 -11.16
N VAL A 261 16.63 13.69 -10.07
CA VAL A 261 17.21 13.67 -8.72
C VAL A 261 17.97 12.39 -8.36
N LEU A 262 17.84 11.32 -9.17
CA LEU A 262 18.56 10.07 -8.96
C LEU A 262 20.06 10.23 -9.27
N ARG A 263 20.90 9.61 -8.46
CA ARG A 263 22.34 9.48 -8.74
C ARG A 263 22.62 8.50 -9.89
N GLN A 264 23.88 8.38 -10.29
CA GLN A 264 24.33 7.31 -11.18
C GLN A 264 24.04 5.93 -10.57
N GLY A 265 23.43 5.03 -11.36
CA GLY A 265 23.00 3.71 -10.92
C GLY A 265 21.85 3.73 -9.90
N GLY A 266 21.16 4.88 -9.77
CA GLY A 266 20.02 5.03 -8.87
C GLY A 266 18.81 4.21 -9.29
N ARG A 267 17.84 4.05 -8.39
CA ARG A 267 16.65 3.23 -8.60
C ARG A 267 15.36 4.03 -8.43
N MET A 268 14.43 3.86 -9.33
CA MET A 268 13.07 4.41 -9.25
C MET A 268 12.08 3.29 -8.97
N ALA A 269 11.44 3.32 -7.82
CA ALA A 269 10.39 2.39 -7.42
C ALA A 269 9.02 3.04 -7.63
N VAL A 270 8.17 2.44 -8.46
CA VAL A 270 6.87 2.99 -8.85
C VAL A 270 5.75 2.12 -8.31
N CYS A 271 4.76 2.71 -7.62
CA CYS A 271 3.63 1.96 -7.05
C CYS A 271 2.29 2.72 -7.07
N GLY A 272 2.16 3.76 -7.88
CA GLY A 272 0.92 4.53 -7.99
C GLY A 272 0.96 5.56 -9.11
N THR A 273 -0.22 6.11 -9.44
CA THR A 273 -0.42 7.02 -10.58
C THR A 273 -1.48 8.10 -10.26
N THR A 274 -1.42 8.66 -9.04
CA THR A 274 -2.45 9.61 -8.57
C THR A 274 -2.52 10.92 -9.37
N SER A 275 -1.44 11.31 -10.08
CA SER A 275 -1.39 12.49 -10.94
C SER A 275 -1.56 12.18 -12.44
N GLY A 276 -1.76 10.92 -12.79
CA GLY A 276 -1.85 10.45 -14.16
C GLY A 276 -0.99 9.21 -14.43
N ASN A 277 -1.41 8.40 -15.40
CA ASN A 277 -0.83 7.09 -15.72
C ASN A 277 0.12 7.11 -16.91
N GLU A 278 0.32 8.26 -17.57
CA GLU A 278 1.23 8.44 -18.70
C GLU A 278 2.22 9.57 -18.41
N ALA A 279 3.50 9.34 -18.69
CA ALA A 279 4.55 10.33 -18.46
C ALA A 279 5.59 10.33 -19.58
N THR A 280 6.07 11.51 -19.95
CA THR A 280 7.24 11.66 -20.83
C THR A 280 8.50 11.70 -19.96
N ILE A 281 9.53 10.94 -20.35
CA ILE A 281 10.78 10.84 -19.61
C ILE A 281 11.97 11.29 -20.46
N PRO A 282 13.01 11.90 -19.85
CA PRO A 282 14.24 12.27 -20.54
C PRO A 282 15.13 11.02 -20.78
N ILE A 283 14.94 10.36 -21.92
CA ILE A 283 15.61 9.08 -22.25
C ILE A 283 17.12 9.16 -22.11
N ARG A 284 17.76 10.28 -22.54
CA ARG A 284 19.21 10.46 -22.42
C ARG A 284 19.66 10.39 -20.94
N ALA A 285 18.98 11.11 -20.04
CA ALA A 285 19.29 11.08 -18.62
C ALA A 285 19.10 9.69 -18.02
N PHE A 286 18.07 8.97 -18.47
CA PHE A 286 17.79 7.61 -18.01
C PHE A 286 18.94 6.63 -18.32
N TYR A 287 19.41 6.55 -19.59
CA TYR A 287 20.48 5.59 -19.93
C TYR A 287 21.86 6.06 -19.50
N THR A 288 22.16 7.35 -19.55
CA THR A 288 23.49 7.85 -19.13
C THR A 288 23.71 7.70 -17.64
N LYS A 289 22.68 7.84 -16.83
CA LYS A 289 22.74 7.57 -15.39
C LYS A 289 22.58 6.08 -15.05
N GLN A 290 22.31 5.20 -16.02
CA GLN A 290 22.08 3.76 -15.80
C GLN A 290 21.01 3.49 -14.73
N ILE A 291 19.87 4.21 -14.83
CA ILE A 291 18.78 4.12 -13.87
C ILE A 291 18.04 2.78 -14.02
N VAL A 292 17.69 2.17 -12.90
CA VAL A 292 16.80 1.00 -12.84
C VAL A 292 15.41 1.44 -12.40
N MET A 293 14.39 1.21 -13.22
CA MET A 293 12.99 1.47 -12.89
C MET A 293 12.25 0.16 -12.62
N ILE A 294 11.53 0.08 -11.50
CA ILE A 294 10.82 -1.12 -11.09
C ILE A 294 9.41 -0.76 -10.61
N GLY A 295 8.40 -1.41 -11.22
CA GLY A 295 7.01 -1.34 -10.78
C GLY A 295 6.72 -2.29 -9.61
N TYR A 296 5.90 -1.85 -8.68
CA TYR A 296 5.50 -2.62 -7.50
C TYR A 296 3.98 -2.66 -7.35
N LEU A 297 3.46 -3.86 -7.20
CA LEU A 297 2.06 -4.09 -6.84
C LEU A 297 2.03 -4.88 -5.53
N LEU A 298 1.66 -4.20 -4.42
CA LEU A 298 1.57 -4.81 -3.10
C LEU A 298 2.91 -5.48 -2.67
N GLY A 299 2.83 -6.57 -1.95
CA GLY A 299 3.92 -7.48 -1.58
C GLY A 299 3.36 -8.89 -1.43
N THR A 300 4.19 -9.82 -0.96
CA THR A 300 3.79 -11.21 -0.73
C THR A 300 3.25 -11.41 0.69
N LYS A 301 2.53 -12.52 0.92
CA LYS A 301 2.08 -12.88 2.27
C LYS A 301 3.26 -13.06 3.23
N ALA A 302 4.35 -13.65 2.76
CA ALA A 302 5.57 -13.81 3.56
C ALA A 302 6.15 -12.45 3.97
N GLN A 303 6.21 -11.49 3.05
CA GLN A 303 6.64 -10.12 3.36
C GLN A 303 5.71 -9.43 4.36
N LEU A 304 4.40 -9.69 4.32
CA LEU A 304 3.48 -9.15 5.33
C LEU A 304 3.77 -9.70 6.72
N GLN A 305 4.07 -10.99 6.84
CA GLN A 305 4.48 -11.60 8.12
C GLN A 305 5.81 -11.03 8.63
N GLU A 306 6.79 -10.85 7.74
CA GLU A 306 8.07 -10.22 8.06
C GLU A 306 7.87 -8.77 8.53
N LEU A 307 7.01 -8.02 7.84
CA LEU A 307 6.64 -6.64 8.19
C LEU A 307 6.00 -6.56 9.57
N ILE A 308 5.02 -7.42 9.88
CA ILE A 308 4.37 -7.47 11.21
C ILE A 308 5.43 -7.66 12.30
N ASN A 309 6.33 -8.64 12.12
CA ASN A 309 7.40 -8.89 13.07
C ASN A 309 8.36 -7.70 13.20
N PHE A 310 8.67 -7.01 12.08
CA PHE A 310 9.54 -5.83 12.08
C PHE A 310 8.88 -4.65 12.81
N VAL A 311 7.61 -4.38 12.52
CA VAL A 311 6.82 -3.32 13.17
C VAL A 311 6.76 -3.53 14.68
N MET A 312 6.49 -4.75 15.13
CA MET A 312 6.46 -5.11 16.54
C MET A 312 7.83 -4.95 17.20
N ARG A 313 8.89 -5.50 16.60
CA ARG A 313 10.26 -5.43 17.14
C ARG A 313 10.77 -4.00 17.23
N LYS A 314 10.50 -3.17 16.22
CA LYS A 314 10.92 -1.77 16.17
C LYS A 314 9.96 -0.82 16.84
N LYS A 315 8.84 -1.33 17.36
CA LYS A 315 7.79 -0.55 18.03
C LYS A 315 7.26 0.60 17.15
N ILE A 316 7.17 0.34 15.83
CA ILE A 316 6.63 1.32 14.88
C ILE A 316 5.13 1.48 15.16
N ARG A 317 4.68 2.73 15.22
CA ARG A 317 3.28 3.07 15.44
C ARG A 317 2.74 3.73 14.17
N PRO A 318 1.95 3.02 13.35
CA PRO A 318 1.27 3.63 12.21
C PRO A 318 0.41 4.81 12.66
N VAL A 319 0.43 5.90 11.91
CA VAL A 319 -0.39 7.06 12.24
C VAL A 319 -1.75 6.91 11.59
N ILE A 320 -2.78 6.98 12.42
CA ILE A 320 -4.18 6.98 12.00
C ILE A 320 -4.65 8.43 12.07
N ASP A 321 -5.11 8.94 10.93
CA ASP A 321 -5.64 10.30 10.81
C ASP A 321 -7.05 10.39 11.41
N SER A 322 -7.91 9.45 11.03
CA SER A 322 -9.30 9.43 11.47
C SER A 322 -9.91 8.03 11.38
N VAL A 323 -10.92 7.79 12.21
CA VAL A 323 -11.73 6.59 12.21
C VAL A 323 -13.18 7.01 11.98
N PHE A 324 -13.79 6.49 10.93
CA PHE A 324 -15.19 6.72 10.59
C PHE A 324 -16.02 5.46 10.89
N PRO A 325 -17.28 5.58 11.29
CA PRO A 325 -18.18 4.43 11.28
C PRO A 325 -18.42 3.97 9.84
N LEU A 326 -18.78 2.70 9.64
CA LEU A 326 -18.98 2.11 8.30
C LEU A 326 -19.91 2.94 7.42
N GLN A 327 -21.01 3.42 7.96
CA GLN A 327 -22.02 4.21 7.23
C GLN A 327 -21.46 5.50 6.60
N ASP A 328 -20.37 6.02 7.14
CA ASP A 328 -19.72 7.26 6.68
C ASP A 328 -18.54 6.98 5.71
N ALA A 329 -18.46 5.77 5.15
CA ALA A 329 -17.40 5.40 4.20
C ALA A 329 -17.30 6.33 2.99
N LYS A 330 -18.44 6.87 2.53
CA LYS A 330 -18.51 7.88 1.47
C LYS A 330 -17.72 9.15 1.85
N GLU A 331 -17.96 9.68 3.03
CA GLU A 331 -17.27 10.90 3.51
C GLU A 331 -15.78 10.62 3.80
N ALA A 332 -15.46 9.44 4.28
CA ALA A 332 -14.08 9.00 4.47
C ALA A 332 -13.32 8.92 3.13
N GLN A 333 -13.93 8.42 2.05
CA GLN A 333 -13.32 8.44 0.72
C GLN A 333 -13.21 9.86 0.16
N LYS A 334 -14.22 10.72 0.30
CA LYS A 334 -14.15 12.13 -0.10
C LYS A 334 -13.00 12.87 0.60
N LYS A 335 -12.81 12.65 1.90
CA LYS A 335 -11.66 13.20 2.65
C LYS A 335 -10.32 12.77 2.04
N MET A 336 -10.19 11.51 1.63
CA MET A 336 -8.99 11.00 0.97
C MET A 336 -8.79 11.63 -0.42
N GLU A 337 -9.83 11.71 -1.24
CA GLU A 337 -9.80 12.34 -2.58
C GLU A 337 -9.39 13.82 -2.50
N ALA A 338 -9.88 14.54 -1.50
CA ALA A 338 -9.52 15.94 -1.25
C ALA A 338 -8.10 16.10 -0.68
N GLY A 339 -7.38 15.03 -0.37
CA GLY A 339 -6.04 15.07 0.25
C GLY A 339 -6.02 15.72 1.64
N GLN A 340 -7.15 15.70 2.36
CA GLN A 340 -7.34 16.32 3.68
C GLN A 340 -7.00 15.38 4.82
N HIS A 341 -6.02 14.49 4.62
CA HIS A 341 -5.59 13.52 5.63
C HIS A 341 -4.07 13.53 5.77
N ALA A 342 -3.62 13.13 6.95
CA ALA A 342 -2.21 12.90 7.26
C ALA A 342 -2.07 11.58 8.04
N GLY A 343 -1.86 10.49 7.29
CA GLY A 343 -1.87 9.12 7.81
C GLY A 343 -3.00 8.27 7.21
N LYS A 344 -3.37 7.18 7.89
CA LYS A 344 -4.41 6.25 7.44
C LYS A 344 -5.80 6.67 7.92
N ILE A 345 -6.77 6.54 7.05
CA ILE A 345 -8.20 6.63 7.39
C ILE A 345 -8.70 5.20 7.58
N LEU A 346 -9.45 4.96 8.65
CA LEU A 346 -10.05 3.65 8.94
C LEU A 346 -11.59 3.76 8.98
N LEU A 347 -12.23 2.65 8.61
CA LEU A 347 -13.62 2.39 8.94
C LEU A 347 -13.67 1.45 10.16
N LYS A 348 -14.55 1.76 11.10
CA LYS A 348 -14.91 0.89 12.23
C LYS A 348 -16.28 0.26 11.92
N LEU A 349 -16.39 -1.05 12.13
CA LEU A 349 -17.56 -1.84 11.82
C LEU A 349 -18.27 -2.29 13.08
#